data_fbb732187efaea00f6f2940e7b97ca3b
#
_entry.id   fbb732187efaea00f6f2940e7b97ca3b
#
_cell.length_a   1.000
_cell.length_b   1.000
_cell.length_c   1.000
_cell.angle_alpha   90.00
_cell.angle_beta   90.00
_cell.angle_gamma   90.00
#
_symmetry.space_group_name_H-M   'P 1'
#
loop_
_entity.id
_entity.type
_entity.pdbx_description
1 polymer ?
#
loop_
_entity_poly.entity_id
_entity_poly.type
_entity_poly.pdbx_seq_one_letter_code
_entity_poly.pdbx_strand_id
1 'polypeptide(L)'
;VSLYSTGYLTDGNREHPHEGTRRYYAFLLIFIGAMAGLVLSSTILGQLLFFEITGGCSWGLIGYYQSEKSLRSAMKALLITHVASIGLYLAAATLFVSTGTFELTAIATLDEPTKLIVFGGILFAAWGKSAQLPLQAWLPDAMEAPTPVSAYLHAASMVKVGVYIFARAIMSADGDVPHLIGWVGITMAVITLIYGFMMYLPQKDMKRLLAWSTITQLSYIFLALSISIFGPREAFEGGIAYIFNHAFAKSLF
;
A
#
# COMPACT_ATOMS: atom_id res chain seq x y z
N VAL A 1 5.93 15.89 6.91
CA VAL A 1 4.44 15.88 6.98
C VAL A 1 3.99 16.23 8.39
N SER A 2 4.45 15.56 9.46
CA SER A 2 3.99 15.84 10.84
C SER A 2 4.23 17.29 11.27
N LEU A 3 5.39 17.85 10.96
CA LEU A 3 5.67 19.27 11.21
C LEU A 3 4.78 20.21 10.38
N TYR A 4 4.56 19.89 9.12
CA TYR A 4 3.64 20.64 8.26
C TYR A 4 2.20 20.61 8.79
N SER A 5 1.76 19.46 9.31
CA SER A 5 0.41 19.31 9.86
C SER A 5 0.15 20.19 11.08
N THR A 6 1.17 20.54 11.86
CA THR A 6 1.01 21.45 13.00
C THR A 6 0.58 22.85 12.55
N GLY A 7 1.20 23.39 11.50
CA GLY A 7 0.79 24.67 10.92
C GLY A 7 -0.55 24.61 10.17
N TYR A 8 -0.85 23.46 9.52
CA TYR A 8 -2.08 23.29 8.75
C TYR A 8 -3.33 23.15 9.63
N LEU A 9 -3.20 22.54 10.82
CA LEU A 9 -4.31 22.28 11.73
C LEU A 9 -4.41 23.27 12.90
N THR A 10 -3.62 24.37 12.89
CA THR A 10 -3.62 25.37 13.97
C THR A 10 -4.63 26.51 13.77
N ASP A 11 -4.81 27.33 14.82
CA ASP A 11 -5.83 28.39 15.01
C ASP A 11 -5.97 29.42 13.87
N GLY A 12 -4.98 29.55 13.01
CA GLY A 12 -5.02 30.48 11.88
C GLY A 12 -5.72 29.95 10.63
N ASN A 13 -6.02 28.66 10.57
CA ASN A 13 -6.63 28.04 9.40
C ASN A 13 -8.15 27.95 9.55
N ARG A 14 -8.87 28.90 8.93
CA ARG A 14 -10.34 29.01 9.00
C ARG A 14 -11.09 27.82 8.38
N GLU A 15 -10.40 26.99 7.60
CA GLU A 15 -11.02 25.83 6.91
C GLU A 15 -11.07 24.58 7.80
N HIS A 16 -10.31 24.53 8.89
CA HIS A 16 -10.13 23.32 9.72
C HIS A 16 -10.32 23.65 11.20
N PRO A 17 -11.52 23.39 11.75
CA PRO A 17 -11.76 23.57 13.18
C PRO A 17 -10.90 22.62 14.03
N HIS A 18 -10.46 23.10 15.20
CA HIS A 18 -9.53 22.41 16.13
C HIS A 18 -10.09 21.13 16.75
N GLU A 19 -11.34 20.82 16.54
CA GLU A 19 -11.99 19.63 17.08
C GLU A 19 -11.37 18.37 16.48
N GLY A 20 -10.77 17.54 17.35
CA GLY A 20 -10.22 16.25 16.96
C GLY A 20 -8.72 16.18 16.68
N THR A 21 -7.93 17.26 16.92
CA THR A 21 -6.48 17.26 16.72
C THR A 21 -5.76 16.20 17.56
N ARG A 22 -6.23 15.92 18.79
CA ARG A 22 -5.67 14.82 19.61
C ARG A 22 -5.83 13.46 18.93
N ARG A 23 -7.02 13.18 18.36
CA ARG A 23 -7.30 11.96 17.63
C ARG A 23 -6.45 11.87 16.37
N TYR A 24 -6.29 12.97 15.65
CA TYR A 24 -5.43 13.07 14.46
C TYR A 24 -4.00 12.65 14.77
N TYR A 25 -3.37 13.27 15.75
CA TYR A 25 -1.97 12.95 16.10
C TYR A 25 -1.82 11.57 16.71
N ALA A 26 -2.80 11.07 17.47
CA ALA A 26 -2.78 9.70 17.97
C ALA A 26 -2.75 8.69 16.81
N PHE A 27 -3.67 8.79 15.84
CA PHE A 27 -3.66 7.92 14.68
C PHE A 27 -2.42 8.08 13.81
N LEU A 28 -1.91 9.32 13.63
CA LEU A 28 -0.70 9.56 12.84
C LEU A 28 0.53 8.91 13.49
N LEU A 29 0.71 9.04 14.80
CA LEU A 29 1.83 8.44 15.53
C LEU A 29 1.76 6.91 15.53
N ILE A 30 0.59 6.33 15.79
CA ILE A 30 0.39 4.88 15.72
C ILE A 30 0.67 4.39 14.28
N PHE A 31 0.23 5.14 13.27
CA PHE A 31 0.50 4.79 11.87
C PHE A 31 2.00 4.78 11.57
N ILE A 32 2.75 5.81 12.01
CA ILE A 32 4.22 5.87 11.82
C ILE A 32 4.89 4.67 12.50
N GLY A 33 4.50 4.37 13.73
CA GLY A 33 5.01 3.20 14.47
C GLY A 33 4.68 1.87 13.77
N ALA A 34 3.45 1.73 13.28
CA ALA A 34 3.02 0.54 12.54
C ALA A 34 3.78 0.37 11.23
N MET A 35 4.05 1.45 10.50
CA MET A 35 4.88 1.41 9.28
C MET A 35 6.31 0.97 9.59
N ALA A 36 6.92 1.50 10.64
CA ALA A 36 8.25 1.09 11.07
C ALA A 36 8.25 -0.39 11.47
N GLY A 37 7.27 -0.83 12.26
CA GLY A 37 7.13 -2.23 12.65
C GLY A 37 6.96 -3.17 11.46
N LEU A 38 6.17 -2.78 10.46
CA LEU A 38 5.97 -3.56 9.24
C LEU A 38 7.27 -3.73 8.46
N VAL A 39 8.02 -2.64 8.26
CA VAL A 39 9.28 -2.66 7.50
C VAL A 39 10.36 -3.47 8.21
N LEU A 40 10.41 -3.41 9.54
CA LEU A 40 11.39 -4.12 10.35
C LEU A 40 11.02 -5.58 10.63
N SER A 41 9.80 -6.01 10.33
CA SER A 41 9.36 -7.39 10.57
C SER A 41 10.08 -8.40 9.69
N SER A 42 10.63 -9.44 10.31
CA SER A 42 11.19 -10.62 9.64
C SER A 42 10.16 -11.71 9.35
N THR A 43 8.97 -11.61 9.95
CA THR A 43 7.90 -12.60 9.84
C THR A 43 6.69 -12.07 9.08
N ILE A 44 6.03 -12.95 8.32
CA ILE A 44 4.77 -12.62 7.63
C ILE A 44 3.65 -12.27 8.61
N LEU A 45 3.63 -12.87 9.81
CA LEU A 45 2.67 -12.56 10.86
C LEU A 45 2.86 -11.14 11.41
N GLY A 46 4.12 -10.73 11.64
CA GLY A 46 4.45 -9.36 12.05
C GLY A 46 4.05 -8.35 10.98
N GLN A 47 4.34 -8.65 9.70
CA GLN A 47 3.89 -7.81 8.59
C GLN A 47 2.37 -7.71 8.54
N LEU A 48 1.64 -8.82 8.72
CA LEU A 48 0.18 -8.85 8.75
C LEU A 48 -0.38 -7.99 9.88
N LEU A 49 0.14 -8.13 11.11
CA LEU A 49 -0.31 -7.33 12.25
C LEU A 49 -0.19 -5.83 11.98
N PHE A 50 0.97 -5.39 11.54
CA PHE A 50 1.19 -3.98 11.24
C PHE A 50 0.44 -3.50 9.99
N PHE A 51 0.22 -4.39 9.02
CA PHE A 51 -0.62 -4.11 7.85
C PHE A 51 -2.05 -3.75 8.26
N GLU A 52 -2.63 -4.48 9.22
CA GLU A 52 -3.98 -4.21 9.75
C GLU A 52 -4.02 -2.93 10.58
N ILE A 53 -3.04 -2.69 11.44
CA ILE A 53 -2.94 -1.46 12.22
C ILE A 53 -2.88 -0.24 11.28
N THR A 54 -2.10 -0.30 10.20
CA THR A 54 -2.07 0.80 9.20
C THR A 54 -3.43 1.01 8.53
N GLY A 55 -4.21 -0.05 8.31
CA GLY A 55 -5.58 0.02 7.79
C GLY A 55 -6.53 0.78 8.73
N GLY A 56 -6.54 0.40 10.00
CA GLY A 56 -7.35 1.07 11.04
C GLY A 56 -6.96 2.53 11.25
N CYS A 57 -5.66 2.84 11.29
CA CYS A 57 -5.18 4.22 11.40
C CYS A 57 -5.58 5.06 10.18
N SER A 58 -5.49 4.50 8.96
CA SER A 58 -5.91 5.21 7.75
C SER A 58 -7.40 5.53 7.75
N TRP A 59 -8.24 4.61 8.22
CA TRP A 59 -9.66 4.85 8.41
C TRP A 59 -9.91 6.04 9.34
N GLY A 60 -9.25 6.09 10.50
CA GLY A 60 -9.38 7.20 11.45
C GLY A 60 -8.90 8.54 10.91
N LEU A 61 -7.85 8.54 10.09
CA LEU A 61 -7.29 9.74 9.46
C LEU A 61 -8.13 10.23 8.28
N ILE A 62 -8.62 9.34 7.42
CA ILE A 62 -9.51 9.69 6.28
C ILE A 62 -10.83 10.23 6.82
N GLY A 63 -11.37 9.63 7.88
CA GLY A 63 -12.59 10.04 8.54
C GLY A 63 -12.46 11.26 9.46
N TYR A 64 -11.36 12.01 9.40
CA TYR A 64 -11.06 13.11 10.33
C TYR A 64 -12.18 14.14 10.44
N TYR A 65 -12.71 14.62 9.32
CA TYR A 65 -13.76 15.66 9.29
C TYR A 65 -15.14 15.19 9.75
N GLN A 66 -15.35 13.90 9.92
CA GLN A 66 -16.62 13.30 10.36
C GLN A 66 -17.85 13.68 9.53
N SER A 67 -17.65 14.26 8.35
CA SER A 67 -18.73 14.44 7.38
C SER A 67 -19.18 13.08 6.83
N GLU A 68 -20.43 12.98 6.40
CA GLU A 68 -20.95 11.74 5.80
C GLU A 68 -20.07 11.24 4.65
N LYS A 69 -19.58 12.15 3.81
CA LYS A 69 -18.69 11.85 2.69
C LYS A 69 -17.33 11.31 3.17
N SER A 70 -16.72 11.97 4.17
CA SER A 70 -15.44 11.55 4.77
C SER A 70 -15.55 10.17 5.43
N LEU A 71 -16.65 9.92 6.19
CA LEU A 71 -16.88 8.62 6.84
C LEU A 71 -17.13 7.50 5.82
N ARG A 72 -17.91 7.76 4.75
CA ARG A 72 -18.10 6.79 3.66
C ARG A 72 -16.78 6.46 2.96
N SER A 73 -15.95 7.47 2.68
CA SER A 73 -14.64 7.29 2.06
C SER A 73 -13.69 6.50 2.96
N ALA A 74 -13.70 6.79 4.26
CA ALA A 74 -12.92 6.06 5.26
C ALA A 74 -13.34 4.59 5.34
N MET A 75 -14.65 4.33 5.41
CA MET A 75 -15.18 2.96 5.46
C MET A 75 -14.87 2.19 4.18
N LYS A 76 -14.98 2.83 3.01
CA LYS A 76 -14.62 2.22 1.73
C LYS A 76 -13.14 1.81 1.69
N ALA A 77 -12.25 2.70 2.13
CA ALA A 77 -10.82 2.41 2.22
C ALA A 77 -10.54 1.24 3.16
N LEU A 78 -11.16 1.24 4.35
CA LEU A 78 -11.02 0.16 5.33
C LEU A 78 -11.48 -1.18 4.73
N LEU A 79 -12.70 -1.24 4.20
CA LEU A 79 -13.29 -2.48 3.68
C LEU A 79 -12.47 -3.05 2.52
N ILE A 80 -12.09 -2.23 1.54
CA ILE A 80 -11.32 -2.72 0.38
C ILE A 80 -9.95 -3.25 0.82
N THR A 81 -9.25 -2.53 1.71
CA THR A 81 -7.93 -2.96 2.17
C THR A 81 -7.99 -4.17 3.09
N HIS A 82 -9.07 -4.35 3.88
CA HIS A 82 -9.29 -5.55 4.69
C HIS A 82 -9.68 -6.77 3.87
N VAL A 83 -10.53 -6.60 2.84
CA VAL A 83 -10.81 -7.70 1.90
C VAL A 83 -9.52 -8.17 1.21
N ALA A 84 -8.65 -7.23 0.84
CA ALA A 84 -7.37 -7.58 0.26
C ALA A 84 -6.44 -8.30 1.26
N SER A 85 -6.46 -7.93 2.54
CA SER A 85 -5.62 -8.56 3.55
C SER A 85 -5.95 -10.04 3.79
N ILE A 86 -7.13 -10.52 3.39
CA ILE A 86 -7.47 -11.94 3.41
C ILE A 86 -6.41 -12.76 2.66
N GLY A 87 -5.86 -12.22 1.57
CA GLY A 87 -4.74 -12.84 0.86
C GLY A 87 -3.50 -13.02 1.74
N LEU A 88 -3.17 -12.01 2.55
CA LEU A 88 -2.01 -12.09 3.45
C LEU A 88 -2.26 -13.05 4.62
N TYR A 89 -3.49 -13.13 5.13
CA TYR A 89 -3.88 -14.16 6.11
C TYR A 89 -3.72 -15.57 5.53
N LEU A 90 -4.20 -15.78 4.29
CA LEU A 90 -4.04 -17.06 3.61
C LEU A 90 -2.55 -17.41 3.42
N ALA A 91 -1.75 -16.45 2.99
CA ALA A 91 -0.31 -16.65 2.81
C ALA A 91 0.39 -17.01 4.12
N ALA A 92 0.06 -16.31 5.22
CA ALA A 92 0.63 -16.57 6.55
C ALA A 92 0.22 -17.97 7.08
N ALA A 93 -1.05 -18.32 6.94
CA ALA A 93 -1.55 -19.62 7.35
C ALA A 93 -0.90 -20.76 6.54
N THR A 94 -0.81 -20.61 5.22
CA THR A 94 -0.18 -21.59 4.34
C THR A 94 1.30 -21.77 4.66
N LEU A 95 2.04 -20.68 4.84
CA LEU A 95 3.45 -20.73 5.23
C LEU A 95 3.63 -21.48 6.55
N PHE A 96 2.83 -21.14 7.57
CA PHE A 96 2.93 -21.79 8.87
C PHE A 96 2.58 -23.29 8.83
N VAL A 97 1.52 -23.65 8.12
CA VAL A 97 1.11 -25.08 8.01
C VAL A 97 2.18 -25.90 7.30
N SER A 98 2.84 -25.32 6.30
CA SER A 98 3.86 -26.03 5.50
C SER A 98 5.24 -26.10 6.16
N THR A 99 5.61 -25.09 6.97
CA THR A 99 7.00 -24.97 7.49
C THR A 99 7.09 -24.97 9.02
N GLY A 100 5.97 -24.79 9.73
CA GLY A 100 5.93 -24.63 11.19
C GLY A 100 6.42 -23.26 11.69
N THR A 101 6.72 -22.30 10.78
CA THR A 101 7.23 -20.97 11.13
C THR A 101 6.55 -19.88 10.33
N PHE A 102 6.58 -18.64 10.85
CA PHE A 102 6.14 -17.44 10.13
C PHE A 102 7.30 -16.65 9.51
N GLU A 103 8.54 -17.15 9.58
CA GLU A 103 9.70 -16.48 9.02
C GLU A 103 9.60 -16.35 7.50
N LEU A 104 9.84 -15.14 6.97
CA LEU A 104 9.76 -14.91 5.53
C LEU A 104 10.78 -15.74 4.74
N THR A 105 11.94 -15.99 5.32
CA THR A 105 13.00 -16.82 4.70
C THR A 105 12.58 -18.27 4.45
N ALA A 106 11.58 -18.77 5.20
CA ALA A 106 11.03 -20.10 4.98
C ALA A 106 10.27 -20.23 3.66
N ILE A 107 9.90 -19.11 3.01
CA ILE A 107 9.27 -19.12 1.67
C ILE A 107 10.18 -19.83 0.65
N ALA A 108 11.48 -19.68 0.75
CA ALA A 108 12.44 -20.33 -0.15
C ALA A 108 12.36 -21.86 -0.13
N THR A 109 11.97 -22.45 1.01
CA THR A 109 11.91 -23.91 1.20
C THR A 109 10.60 -24.56 0.73
N LEU A 110 9.60 -23.76 0.34
CA LEU A 110 8.31 -24.27 -0.12
C LEU A 110 8.42 -24.89 -1.51
N ASP A 111 7.54 -25.86 -1.77
CA ASP A 111 7.32 -26.40 -3.12
C ASP A 111 6.54 -25.39 -4.01
N GLU A 112 6.63 -25.56 -5.32
CA GLU A 112 6.05 -24.62 -6.29
C GLU A 112 4.54 -24.38 -6.11
N PRO A 113 3.68 -25.41 -5.90
CA PRO A 113 2.25 -25.19 -5.65
C PRO A 113 1.99 -24.35 -4.38
N THR A 114 2.72 -24.60 -3.31
CA THR A 114 2.58 -23.85 -2.06
C THR A 114 3.08 -22.41 -2.19
N LYS A 115 4.22 -22.20 -2.89
CA LYS A 115 4.70 -20.86 -3.26
C LYS A 115 3.64 -20.09 -4.05
N LEU A 116 2.94 -20.75 -4.97
CA LEU A 116 1.89 -20.11 -5.77
C LEU A 116 0.76 -19.55 -4.89
N ILE A 117 0.32 -20.30 -3.87
CA ILE A 117 -0.70 -19.84 -2.91
C ILE A 117 -0.17 -18.68 -2.07
N VAL A 118 1.05 -18.79 -1.53
CA VAL A 118 1.65 -17.76 -0.68
C VAL A 118 1.85 -16.46 -1.47
N PHE A 119 2.48 -16.52 -2.63
CA PHE A 119 2.69 -15.34 -3.48
C PHE A 119 1.41 -14.77 -4.05
N GLY A 120 0.45 -15.60 -4.43
CA GLY A 120 -0.88 -15.16 -4.87
C GLY A 120 -1.61 -14.37 -3.77
N GLY A 121 -1.56 -14.86 -2.54
CA GLY A 121 -2.11 -14.17 -1.39
C GLY A 121 -1.41 -12.83 -1.09
N ILE A 122 -0.07 -12.82 -1.09
CA ILE A 122 0.73 -11.60 -0.89
C ILE A 122 0.44 -10.59 -2.01
N LEU A 123 0.40 -11.02 -3.27
CA LEU A 123 0.13 -10.14 -4.41
C LEU A 123 -1.27 -9.54 -4.34
N PHE A 124 -2.29 -10.31 -3.95
CA PHE A 124 -3.65 -9.81 -3.78
C PHE A 124 -3.73 -8.76 -2.66
N ALA A 125 -3.11 -9.01 -1.51
CA ALA A 125 -3.02 -8.04 -0.42
C ALA A 125 -2.27 -6.76 -0.85
N ALA A 126 -1.17 -6.93 -1.58
CA ALA A 126 -0.36 -5.85 -2.12
C ALA A 126 -1.17 -4.97 -3.08
N TRP A 127 -1.98 -5.56 -3.95
CA TRP A 127 -2.85 -4.81 -4.87
C TRP A 127 -3.88 -3.97 -4.14
N GLY A 128 -4.55 -4.51 -3.14
CA GLY A 128 -5.53 -3.77 -2.37
C GLY A 128 -4.94 -2.56 -1.66
N LYS A 129 -3.80 -2.73 -1.00
CA LYS A 129 -3.12 -1.65 -0.28
C LYS A 129 -2.52 -0.60 -1.22
N SER A 130 -2.05 -1.02 -2.39
CA SER A 130 -1.49 -0.14 -3.43
C SER A 130 -2.52 0.33 -4.44
N ALA A 131 -3.81 0.13 -4.17
CA ALA A 131 -4.91 0.58 -5.01
C ALA A 131 -4.78 0.18 -6.49
N GLN A 132 -4.38 -1.06 -6.75
CA GLN A 132 -4.33 -1.60 -8.10
C GLN A 132 -5.71 -2.16 -8.51
N LEU A 133 -5.98 -2.24 -9.82
CA LEU A 133 -7.21 -2.85 -10.32
C LEU A 133 -7.35 -4.31 -9.83
N PRO A 134 -8.55 -4.73 -9.47
CA PRO A 134 -9.83 -4.00 -9.44
C PRO A 134 -10.10 -3.25 -8.12
N LEU A 135 -9.12 -3.15 -7.22
CA LEU A 135 -9.26 -2.64 -5.85
C LEU A 135 -8.89 -1.14 -5.72
N GLN A 136 -8.78 -0.41 -6.84
CA GLN A 136 -8.31 0.98 -6.88
C GLN A 136 -9.30 2.02 -6.32
N ALA A 137 -10.57 1.68 -6.21
CA ALA A 137 -11.66 2.64 -6.02
C ALA A 137 -11.62 3.43 -4.68
N TRP A 138 -10.86 2.95 -3.70
CA TRP A 138 -10.76 3.63 -2.40
C TRP A 138 -9.80 4.84 -2.44
N LEU A 139 -8.76 4.81 -3.27
CA LEU A 139 -7.67 5.79 -3.24
C LEU A 139 -8.12 7.20 -3.68
N PRO A 140 -8.85 7.38 -4.80
CA PRO A 140 -9.40 8.68 -5.17
C PRO A 140 -10.39 9.25 -4.15
N ASP A 141 -11.16 8.40 -3.47
CA ASP A 141 -12.12 8.83 -2.45
C ASP A 141 -11.43 9.16 -1.12
N ALA A 142 -10.29 8.53 -0.81
CA ALA A 142 -9.47 8.86 0.37
C ALA A 142 -8.92 10.29 0.35
N MET A 143 -8.99 10.99 -0.79
CA MET A 143 -8.61 12.41 -0.91
C MET A 143 -9.52 13.38 -0.15
N GLU A 144 -10.62 12.92 0.42
CA GLU A 144 -11.44 13.68 1.38
C GLU A 144 -10.71 13.95 2.71
N ALA A 145 -9.59 13.27 2.97
CA ALA A 145 -8.74 13.50 4.14
C ALA A 145 -8.08 14.89 4.11
N PRO A 146 -7.65 15.42 5.28
CA PRO A 146 -6.80 16.61 5.33
C PRO A 146 -5.56 16.46 4.43
N THR A 147 -5.12 17.56 3.83
CA THR A 147 -3.97 17.53 2.88
C THR A 147 -2.72 16.87 3.45
N PRO A 148 -2.29 17.12 4.71
CA PRO A 148 -1.14 16.42 5.27
C PRO A 148 -1.33 14.91 5.36
N VAL A 149 -2.57 14.43 5.64
CA VAL A 149 -2.90 13.00 5.65
C VAL A 149 -2.80 12.42 4.24
N SER A 150 -3.41 13.10 3.27
CA SER A 150 -3.35 12.68 1.87
C SER A 150 -1.90 12.56 1.40
N ALA A 151 -1.06 13.56 1.69
CA ALA A 151 0.36 13.51 1.37
C ALA A 151 1.05 12.32 2.04
N TYR A 152 0.81 12.08 3.33
CA TYR A 152 1.43 10.98 4.06
C TYR A 152 0.99 9.60 3.53
N LEU A 153 -0.31 9.39 3.35
CA LEU A 153 -0.86 8.12 2.87
C LEU A 153 -0.38 7.76 1.45
N HIS A 154 -0.32 8.75 0.56
CA HIS A 154 -0.04 8.53 -0.87
C HIS A 154 1.45 8.63 -1.22
N ALA A 155 2.25 9.40 -0.45
CA ALA A 155 3.65 9.60 -0.75
C ALA A 155 4.55 8.49 -0.19
N ALA A 156 4.50 8.27 1.12
CA ALA A 156 5.56 7.54 1.80
C ALA A 156 5.08 6.29 2.55
N SER A 157 3.76 6.11 2.75
CA SER A 157 3.30 5.11 3.71
C SER A 157 2.34 4.07 3.12
N MET A 158 1.04 4.22 3.30
CA MET A 158 0.05 3.17 3.12
C MET A 158 0.11 2.47 1.75
N VAL A 159 0.15 3.25 0.67
CA VAL A 159 0.14 2.69 -0.69
C VAL A 159 1.42 1.95 -1.06
N LYS A 160 2.52 2.22 -0.35
CA LYS A 160 3.81 1.54 -0.57
C LYS A 160 3.96 0.25 0.21
N VAL A 161 3.13 0.04 1.22
CA VAL A 161 3.10 -1.24 1.94
C VAL A 161 2.94 -2.41 0.98
N GLY A 162 2.03 -2.29 0.00
CA GLY A 162 1.77 -3.36 -0.96
C GLY A 162 3.01 -3.71 -1.78
N VAL A 163 3.62 -2.72 -2.46
CA VAL A 163 4.83 -2.97 -3.26
C VAL A 163 6.00 -3.44 -2.39
N TYR A 164 6.08 -2.96 -1.14
CA TYR A 164 7.13 -3.37 -0.21
C TYR A 164 7.00 -4.84 0.20
N ILE A 165 5.81 -5.29 0.64
CA ILE A 165 5.62 -6.70 1.05
C ILE A 165 5.84 -7.66 -0.12
N PHE A 166 5.45 -7.28 -1.34
CA PHE A 166 5.70 -8.08 -2.53
C PHE A 166 7.19 -8.16 -2.87
N ALA A 167 7.90 -7.03 -2.86
CA ALA A 167 9.36 -7.01 -3.05
C ALA A 167 10.09 -7.83 -1.96
N ARG A 168 9.65 -7.70 -0.71
CA ARG A 168 10.23 -8.43 0.42
C ARG A 168 10.03 -9.94 0.29
N ALA A 169 8.87 -10.38 -0.20
CA ALA A 169 8.59 -11.79 -0.46
C ALA A 169 9.48 -12.34 -1.58
N ILE A 170 9.66 -11.60 -2.70
CA ILE A 170 10.56 -11.99 -3.80
C ILE A 170 11.99 -12.18 -3.27
N MET A 171 12.49 -11.24 -2.47
CA MET A 171 13.81 -11.35 -1.85
C MET A 171 13.92 -12.57 -0.93
N SER A 172 12.89 -12.84 -0.13
CA SER A 172 12.89 -13.93 0.85
C SER A 172 12.78 -15.31 0.21
N ALA A 173 12.40 -15.39 -1.05
CA ALA A 173 12.40 -16.62 -1.86
C ALA A 173 13.69 -16.82 -2.69
N ASP A 174 14.72 -15.99 -2.47
CA ASP A 174 15.96 -16.00 -3.26
C ASP A 174 15.73 -15.91 -4.78
N GLY A 175 14.65 -15.24 -5.19
CA GLY A 175 14.26 -15.11 -6.59
C GLY A 175 13.51 -16.31 -7.17
N ASP A 176 13.38 -17.40 -6.42
CA ASP A 176 12.62 -18.59 -6.84
C ASP A 176 11.12 -18.39 -6.60
N VAL A 177 10.50 -17.65 -7.51
CA VAL A 177 9.07 -17.31 -7.51
C VAL A 177 8.39 -17.95 -8.72
N PRO A 178 7.22 -18.58 -8.57
CA PRO A 178 6.51 -19.18 -9.71
C PRO A 178 6.26 -18.15 -10.83
N HIS A 179 6.65 -18.48 -12.05
CA HIS A 179 6.54 -17.60 -13.22
C HIS A 179 5.10 -17.11 -13.47
N LEU A 180 4.10 -17.92 -13.08
CA LEU A 180 2.70 -17.50 -13.17
C LEU A 180 2.41 -16.21 -12.37
N ILE A 181 3.02 -16.05 -11.20
CA ILE A 181 2.90 -14.82 -10.40
C ILE A 181 3.47 -13.62 -11.16
N GLY A 182 4.61 -13.81 -11.84
CA GLY A 182 5.21 -12.80 -12.72
C GLY A 182 4.27 -12.38 -13.84
N TRP A 183 3.70 -13.33 -14.59
CA TRP A 183 2.76 -13.04 -15.67
C TRP A 183 1.49 -12.34 -15.18
N VAL A 184 0.89 -12.82 -14.09
CA VAL A 184 -0.28 -12.20 -13.48
C VAL A 184 0.04 -10.77 -13.03
N GLY A 185 1.19 -10.58 -12.36
CA GLY A 185 1.64 -9.26 -11.92
C GLY A 185 1.87 -8.28 -13.07
N ILE A 186 2.56 -8.69 -14.15
CA ILE A 186 2.78 -7.90 -15.35
C ILE A 186 1.44 -7.50 -15.99
N THR A 187 0.57 -8.48 -16.23
CA THR A 187 -0.71 -8.25 -16.91
C THR A 187 -1.56 -7.23 -16.12
N MET A 188 -1.71 -7.43 -14.82
CA MET A 188 -2.51 -6.54 -13.98
C MET A 188 -1.89 -5.17 -13.83
N ALA A 189 -0.55 -5.08 -13.76
CA ALA A 189 0.15 -3.80 -13.71
C ALA A 189 -0.07 -3.00 -15.00
N VAL A 190 0.04 -3.62 -16.17
CA VAL A 190 -0.20 -2.98 -17.47
C VAL A 190 -1.65 -2.51 -17.61
N ILE A 191 -2.62 -3.37 -17.25
CA ILE A 191 -4.05 -2.99 -17.27
C ILE A 191 -4.31 -1.81 -16.33
N THR A 192 -3.75 -1.84 -15.11
CA THR A 192 -3.90 -0.75 -14.14
C THR A 192 -3.26 0.54 -14.64
N LEU A 193 -2.08 0.45 -15.27
CA LEU A 193 -1.38 1.58 -15.84
C LEU A 193 -2.23 2.28 -16.92
N ILE A 194 -2.73 1.52 -17.88
CA ILE A 194 -3.56 2.05 -18.98
C ILE A 194 -4.85 2.66 -18.42
N TYR A 195 -5.57 1.92 -17.59
CA TYR A 195 -6.80 2.41 -16.97
C TYR A 195 -6.57 3.65 -16.11
N GLY A 196 -5.54 3.63 -15.26
CA GLY A 196 -5.19 4.74 -14.39
C GLY A 196 -4.82 6.00 -15.19
N PHE A 197 -4.10 5.86 -16.30
CA PHE A 197 -3.78 6.96 -17.21
C PHE A 197 -5.05 7.53 -17.86
N MET A 198 -5.95 6.69 -18.33
CA MET A 198 -7.23 7.14 -18.89
C MET A 198 -8.07 7.91 -17.87
N MET A 199 -8.08 7.47 -16.61
CA MET A 199 -8.82 8.11 -15.54
C MET A 199 -8.12 9.37 -14.99
N TYR A 200 -6.82 9.51 -15.20
CA TYR A 200 -6.05 10.69 -14.83
C TYR A 200 -6.40 11.92 -15.68
N LEU A 201 -6.58 11.74 -16.98
CA LEU A 201 -6.79 12.84 -17.95
C LEU A 201 -8.03 13.71 -17.68
N PRO A 202 -9.21 13.17 -17.32
CA PRO A 202 -10.41 13.98 -17.12
C PRO A 202 -10.51 14.64 -15.74
N GLN A 203 -9.51 14.46 -14.85
CA GLN A 203 -9.59 14.97 -13.50
C GLN A 203 -9.46 16.49 -13.46
N LYS A 204 -10.43 17.13 -12.79
CA LYS A 204 -10.45 18.58 -12.53
C LYS A 204 -9.98 18.93 -11.11
N ASP A 205 -10.02 17.98 -10.20
CA ASP A 205 -9.59 18.11 -8.81
C ASP A 205 -8.13 17.68 -8.69
N MET A 206 -7.27 18.57 -8.20
CA MET A 206 -5.84 18.35 -8.05
C MET A 206 -5.54 17.13 -7.15
N LYS A 207 -6.26 16.98 -6.04
CA LYS A 207 -6.05 15.83 -5.13
C LYS A 207 -6.41 14.51 -5.83
N ARG A 208 -7.53 14.45 -6.55
CA ARG A 208 -7.94 13.26 -7.30
C ARG A 208 -6.98 12.96 -8.45
N LEU A 209 -6.47 13.99 -9.14
CA LEU A 209 -5.44 13.86 -10.14
C LEU A 209 -4.18 13.20 -9.54
N LEU A 210 -3.74 13.67 -8.37
CA LEU A 210 -2.59 13.08 -7.66
C LEU A 210 -2.85 11.62 -7.22
N ALA A 211 -4.10 11.27 -6.85
CA ALA A 211 -4.46 9.89 -6.55
C ALA A 211 -4.32 8.97 -7.75
N TRP A 212 -4.89 9.35 -8.91
CA TRP A 212 -4.76 8.57 -10.14
C TRP A 212 -3.31 8.48 -10.62
N SER A 213 -2.57 9.57 -10.52
CA SER A 213 -1.13 9.55 -10.75
C SER A 213 -0.42 8.55 -9.82
N THR A 214 -0.81 8.44 -8.55
CA THR A 214 -0.22 7.48 -7.63
C THR A 214 -0.52 6.03 -8.04
N ILE A 215 -1.75 5.74 -8.47
CA ILE A 215 -2.14 4.41 -8.97
C ILE A 215 -1.26 4.00 -10.15
N THR A 216 -1.08 4.90 -11.14
CA THR A 216 -0.23 4.62 -12.31
C THR A 216 1.24 4.44 -11.94
N GLN A 217 1.78 5.27 -11.05
CA GLN A 217 3.18 5.16 -10.63
C GLN A 217 3.47 3.87 -9.86
N LEU A 218 2.54 3.42 -9.01
CA LEU A 218 2.67 2.14 -8.32
C LEU A 218 2.60 0.96 -9.29
N SER A 219 1.84 1.08 -10.38
CA SER A 219 1.81 0.05 -11.43
C SER A 219 3.18 -0.15 -12.08
N TYR A 220 3.98 0.92 -12.29
CA TYR A 220 5.35 0.78 -12.77
C TYR A 220 6.22 -0.02 -11.82
N ILE A 221 6.04 0.16 -10.51
CA ILE A 221 6.79 -0.60 -9.51
C ILE A 221 6.39 -2.08 -9.54
N PHE A 222 5.08 -2.38 -9.59
CA PHE A 222 4.61 -3.77 -9.72
C PHE A 222 5.09 -4.41 -11.02
N LEU A 223 5.09 -3.67 -12.13
CA LEU A 223 5.60 -4.13 -13.41
C LEU A 223 7.08 -4.52 -13.30
N ALA A 224 7.91 -3.64 -12.74
CA ALA A 224 9.33 -3.88 -12.56
C ALA A 224 9.61 -5.09 -11.64
N LEU A 225 8.93 -5.17 -10.47
CA LEU A 225 9.04 -6.30 -9.55
C LEU A 225 8.55 -7.62 -10.18
N SER A 226 7.51 -7.58 -11.00
CA SER A 226 6.99 -8.79 -11.66
C SER A 226 7.91 -9.26 -12.80
N ILE A 227 8.56 -8.34 -13.52
CA ILE A 227 9.56 -8.66 -14.55
C ILE A 227 10.79 -9.29 -13.89
N SER A 228 11.20 -8.84 -12.71
CA SER A 228 12.37 -9.38 -12.01
C SER A 228 12.26 -10.88 -11.69
N ILE A 229 11.05 -11.43 -11.63
CA ILE A 229 10.79 -12.87 -11.43
C ILE A 229 11.35 -13.71 -12.59
N PHE A 230 11.52 -13.11 -13.78
CA PHE A 230 12.08 -13.77 -14.96
C PHE A 230 13.60 -13.65 -15.09
N GLY A 231 14.29 -13.08 -14.09
CA GLY A 231 15.74 -13.06 -13.98
C GLY A 231 16.43 -11.69 -14.03
N PRO A 232 15.89 -10.61 -14.66
CA PRO A 232 16.63 -9.35 -14.72
C PRO A 232 16.72 -8.68 -13.35
N ARG A 233 17.90 -8.71 -12.74
CA ARG A 233 18.17 -8.08 -11.44
C ARG A 233 17.94 -6.57 -11.49
N GLU A 234 18.26 -5.94 -12.60
CA GLU A 234 18.09 -4.52 -12.87
C GLU A 234 16.60 -4.10 -12.75
N ALA A 235 15.68 -4.99 -13.11
CA ALA A 235 14.25 -4.73 -12.95
C ALA A 235 13.85 -4.64 -11.46
N PHE A 236 14.40 -5.52 -10.62
CA PHE A 236 14.17 -5.47 -9.18
C PHE A 236 14.77 -4.19 -8.58
N GLU A 237 16.03 -3.92 -8.85
CA GLU A 237 16.75 -2.73 -8.36
C GLU A 237 16.06 -1.44 -8.81
N GLY A 238 15.63 -1.37 -10.07
CA GLY A 238 14.85 -0.27 -10.62
C GLY A 238 13.50 -0.07 -9.91
N GLY A 239 12.79 -1.17 -9.62
CA GLY A 239 11.56 -1.15 -8.85
C GLY A 239 11.75 -0.58 -7.44
N ILE A 240 12.79 -1.01 -6.73
CA ILE A 240 13.14 -0.51 -5.39
C ILE A 240 13.54 0.98 -5.44
N ALA A 241 14.41 1.36 -6.38
CA ALA A 241 14.81 2.76 -6.56
C ALA A 241 13.60 3.65 -6.87
N TYR A 242 12.62 3.14 -7.63
CA TYR A 242 11.41 3.88 -7.94
C TYR A 242 10.48 4.06 -6.74
N ILE A 243 10.42 3.12 -5.79
CA ILE A 243 9.70 3.29 -4.50
C ILE A 243 10.23 4.55 -3.80
N PHE A 244 11.55 4.69 -3.74
CA PHE A 244 12.20 5.83 -3.11
C PHE A 244 11.91 7.14 -3.86
N ASN A 245 12.15 7.19 -5.16
CA ASN A 245 11.92 8.38 -5.99
C ASN A 245 10.47 8.86 -5.93
N HIS A 246 9.52 7.94 -6.02
CA HIS A 246 8.10 8.27 -5.92
C HIS A 246 7.73 8.82 -4.53
N ALA A 247 8.40 8.39 -3.44
CA ALA A 247 8.15 8.93 -2.11
C ALA A 247 8.49 10.42 -2.04
N PHE A 248 9.65 10.81 -2.56
CA PHE A 248 10.07 12.20 -2.60
C PHE A 248 9.16 13.04 -3.51
N ALA A 249 8.94 12.58 -4.74
CA ALA A 249 8.11 13.30 -5.70
C ALA A 249 6.70 13.60 -5.13
N LYS A 250 6.05 12.60 -4.54
CA LYS A 250 4.70 12.77 -3.99
C LYS A 250 4.64 13.53 -2.67
N SER A 251 5.74 13.63 -1.94
CA SER A 251 5.79 14.43 -0.72
C SER A 251 5.93 15.92 -1.01
N LEU A 252 6.42 16.29 -2.21
CA LEU A 252 6.59 17.66 -2.66
C LEU A 252 5.29 18.28 -3.20
N PHE A 253 4.37 17.47 -3.72
CA PHE A 253 3.07 17.90 -4.26
C PHE A 253 1.98 17.90 -3.19
#